data_1a714d964be5e4025a077de57a7535fc
#
_entry.id   1a714d964be5e4025a077de57a7535fc
#
_cell.length_a   1.000
_cell.length_b   1.000
_cell.length_c   1.000
_cell.angle_alpha   90.00
_cell.angle_beta   90.00
_cell.angle_gamma   90.00
#
_symmetry.space_group_name_H-M   'P 1'
#
loop_
_entity.id
_entity.type
_entity.pdbx_description
1 polymer ?
#
loop_
_entity_poly.entity_id
_entity_poly.type
_entity_poly.pdbx_seq_one_letter_code
_entity_poly.pdbx_strand_id
1 'polypeptide(L)'
;SMGMSHTSVVLRVELDHKKATFGDLAAAISKAGGDISSIDVIRPGKDFSVRDITVDVAESEESRVLESLMKRDGIKLINVSDRTFLAHLGGKISIQPTMPIKNRDDLSRVYTPGVAKVCTAIFENPKKAFSLTIKRNTVAVITDGSAVLGLGDIGPFAAAPVMEGKAMLFKQLANVDAFPICLDTQDTEEIIRTIKAISPIFGGINLEDISSPRCFEIETRLAQELDIPVFHDDQHGTAVVVIAGLLNALKVVGKRIESIRVVVNGIGAAGVAICKMLLASGVTRLVPVDREGAIVRGETYSHPMWQWLANQPQVEATKGT
;
A
#
# COMPACT_ATOMS: atom_id res chain seq x y z
N SER A 1 13.76 -17.99 -9.11
CA SER A 1 12.73 -18.12 -10.14
C SER A 1 11.85 -16.88 -10.07
N MET A 2 11.90 -16.00 -11.06
CA MET A 2 10.90 -14.97 -11.25
C MET A 2 9.57 -15.70 -11.42
N GLY A 3 8.64 -15.54 -10.46
CA GLY A 3 7.30 -16.05 -10.59
C GLY A 3 6.68 -15.43 -11.85
N MET A 4 6.11 -16.26 -12.73
CA MET A 4 5.36 -15.77 -13.88
C MET A 4 4.27 -14.87 -13.34
N SER A 5 4.23 -13.60 -13.78
CA SER A 5 3.15 -12.70 -13.41
C SER A 5 1.86 -13.20 -14.06
N HIS A 6 0.82 -13.35 -13.25
CA HIS A 6 -0.52 -13.72 -13.69
C HIS A 6 -1.36 -12.45 -13.82
N THR A 7 -2.20 -12.42 -14.86
CA THR A 7 -3.19 -11.37 -15.06
C THR A 7 -4.59 -11.96 -15.03
N SER A 8 -5.56 -11.17 -14.64
CA SER A 8 -6.97 -11.54 -14.62
C SER A 8 -7.73 -10.63 -15.58
N VAL A 9 -8.27 -11.20 -16.64
CA VAL A 9 -8.99 -10.47 -17.69
C VAL A 9 -10.47 -10.87 -17.71
N VAL A 10 -11.31 -9.93 -18.07
CA VAL A 10 -12.73 -10.17 -18.32
C VAL A 10 -12.97 -10.10 -19.83
N LEU A 11 -13.39 -11.22 -20.41
CA LEU A 11 -13.71 -11.35 -21.82
C LEU A 11 -15.22 -11.23 -22.00
N ARG A 12 -15.68 -10.20 -22.71
CA ARG A 12 -17.07 -10.12 -23.15
C ARG A 12 -17.20 -10.81 -24.49
N VAL A 13 -17.95 -11.91 -24.51
CA VAL A 13 -18.07 -12.80 -25.67
C VAL A 13 -19.53 -12.98 -26.06
N GLU A 14 -19.82 -12.85 -27.35
CA GLU A 14 -21.10 -13.26 -27.95
C GLU A 14 -20.95 -14.65 -28.57
N LEU A 15 -21.86 -15.56 -28.19
CA LEU A 15 -21.95 -16.91 -28.71
C LEU A 15 -23.11 -17.01 -29.68
N ASP A 16 -22.85 -17.50 -30.91
CA ASP A 16 -23.85 -18.00 -31.83
C ASP A 16 -24.06 -19.48 -31.53
N HIS A 17 -25.19 -19.82 -30.88
CA HIS A 17 -25.47 -21.18 -30.42
C HIS A 17 -25.71 -22.19 -31.55
N LYS A 18 -25.86 -21.71 -32.80
CA LYS A 18 -25.94 -22.58 -33.96
C LYS A 18 -24.57 -23.06 -34.44
N LYS A 19 -23.51 -22.34 -34.05
CA LYS A 19 -22.14 -22.59 -34.51
C LYS A 19 -21.19 -23.04 -33.43
N ALA A 20 -21.40 -22.59 -32.18
CA ALA A 20 -20.55 -22.90 -31.06
C ALA A 20 -21.34 -23.03 -29.75
N THR A 21 -20.87 -23.89 -28.87
CA THR A 21 -21.39 -24.04 -27.51
C THR A 21 -20.50 -23.32 -26.49
N PHE A 22 -21.00 -23.13 -25.28
CA PHE A 22 -20.18 -22.67 -24.17
C PHE A 22 -19.03 -23.64 -23.88
N GLY A 23 -19.24 -24.94 -24.04
CA GLY A 23 -18.18 -25.94 -23.90
C GLY A 23 -17.03 -25.74 -24.89
N ASP A 24 -17.35 -25.36 -26.13
CA ASP A 24 -16.30 -25.03 -27.12
C ASP A 24 -15.49 -23.82 -26.72
N LEU A 25 -16.14 -22.79 -26.19
CA LEU A 25 -15.50 -21.58 -25.68
C LEU A 25 -14.59 -21.89 -24.50
N ALA A 26 -15.10 -22.62 -23.50
CA ALA A 26 -14.34 -23.00 -22.31
C ALA A 26 -13.12 -23.89 -22.66
N ALA A 27 -13.31 -24.84 -23.55
CA ALA A 27 -12.23 -25.70 -24.03
C ALA A 27 -11.14 -24.90 -24.75
N ALA A 28 -11.53 -23.92 -25.57
CA ALA A 28 -10.57 -23.05 -26.25
C ALA A 28 -9.72 -22.23 -25.28
N ILE A 29 -10.33 -21.63 -24.26
CA ILE A 29 -9.64 -20.86 -23.23
C ILE A 29 -8.69 -21.75 -22.45
N SER A 30 -9.13 -22.90 -21.96
CA SER A 30 -8.29 -23.84 -21.20
C SER A 30 -7.11 -24.36 -22.01
N LYS A 31 -7.34 -24.73 -23.27
CA LYS A 31 -6.30 -25.23 -24.17
C LYS A 31 -5.22 -24.20 -24.49
N ALA A 32 -5.59 -22.93 -24.47
CA ALA A 32 -4.66 -21.82 -24.68
C ALA A 32 -3.92 -21.38 -23.39
N GLY A 33 -4.19 -22.00 -22.24
CA GLY A 33 -3.53 -21.72 -20.97
C GLY A 33 -4.31 -20.82 -20.00
N GLY A 34 -5.57 -20.47 -20.33
CA GLY A 34 -6.44 -19.69 -19.44
C GLY A 34 -7.20 -20.56 -18.45
N ASP A 35 -7.42 -20.07 -17.26
CA ASP A 35 -8.26 -20.67 -16.22
C ASP A 35 -9.49 -19.80 -15.97
N ILE A 36 -10.68 -20.37 -16.16
CA ILE A 36 -11.93 -19.63 -15.98
C ILE A 36 -12.30 -19.60 -14.50
N SER A 37 -12.33 -18.40 -13.92
CA SER A 37 -12.66 -18.20 -12.51
C SER A 37 -14.10 -17.77 -12.26
N SER A 38 -14.77 -17.11 -13.23
CA SER A 38 -16.19 -16.78 -13.14
C SER A 38 -16.83 -16.57 -14.51
N ILE A 39 -18.17 -16.68 -14.55
CA ILE A 39 -18.99 -16.49 -15.75
C ILE A 39 -20.26 -15.76 -15.36
N ASP A 40 -20.52 -14.63 -16.02
CA ASP A 40 -21.74 -13.84 -15.85
C ASP A 40 -22.51 -13.78 -17.17
N VAL A 41 -23.80 -14.10 -17.13
CA VAL A 41 -24.66 -13.99 -18.31
C VAL A 41 -25.19 -12.56 -18.40
N ILE A 42 -24.70 -11.81 -19.39
CA ILE A 42 -25.08 -10.40 -19.63
C ILE A 42 -26.38 -10.32 -20.42
N ARG A 43 -26.51 -11.16 -21.45
CA ARG A 43 -27.70 -11.26 -22.28
C ARG A 43 -27.97 -12.73 -22.59
N PRO A 44 -29.03 -13.32 -22.03
CA PRO A 44 -29.47 -14.65 -22.40
C PRO A 44 -30.18 -14.64 -23.77
N GLY A 45 -30.13 -15.76 -24.50
CA GLY A 45 -30.84 -15.93 -25.76
C GLY A 45 -30.69 -17.34 -26.29
N LYS A 46 -31.66 -17.76 -27.12
CA LYS A 46 -31.65 -19.10 -27.74
C LYS A 46 -30.66 -19.20 -28.90
N ASP A 47 -30.59 -18.17 -29.73
CA ASP A 47 -29.70 -18.14 -30.90
C ASP A 47 -28.36 -17.48 -30.58
N PHE A 48 -28.39 -16.42 -29.78
CA PHE A 48 -27.20 -15.68 -29.35
C PHE A 48 -27.24 -15.40 -27.85
N SER A 49 -26.12 -15.48 -27.21
CA SER A 49 -25.94 -15.01 -25.82
C SER A 49 -24.65 -14.21 -25.65
N VAL A 50 -24.67 -13.26 -24.71
CA VAL A 50 -23.47 -12.48 -24.34
C VAL A 50 -23.12 -12.83 -22.92
N ARG A 51 -21.84 -13.15 -22.69
CA ARG A 51 -21.29 -13.51 -21.40
C ARG A 51 -20.03 -12.74 -21.10
N ASP A 52 -19.83 -12.40 -19.85
CA ASP A 52 -18.56 -11.95 -19.32
C ASP A 52 -17.86 -13.13 -18.64
N ILE A 53 -16.66 -13.45 -19.11
CA ILE A 53 -15.87 -14.58 -18.63
C ILE A 53 -14.61 -14.03 -18.02
N THR A 54 -14.41 -14.29 -16.73
CA THR A 54 -13.16 -13.94 -16.05
C THR A 54 -12.18 -15.08 -16.22
N VAL A 55 -11.02 -14.76 -16.76
CA VAL A 55 -9.94 -15.70 -17.05
C VAL A 55 -8.67 -15.28 -16.34
N ASP A 56 -8.12 -16.19 -15.56
CA ASP A 56 -6.79 -16.05 -14.99
C ASP A 56 -5.78 -16.69 -15.93
N VAL A 57 -4.76 -15.94 -16.33
CA VAL A 57 -3.80 -16.37 -17.35
C VAL A 57 -2.42 -15.77 -17.06
N ALA A 58 -1.34 -16.48 -17.40
CA ALA A 58 -0.02 -15.89 -17.39
C ALA A 58 0.05 -14.75 -18.43
N GLU A 59 0.67 -13.63 -18.10
CA GLU A 59 0.78 -12.47 -19.01
C GLU A 59 1.32 -12.87 -20.39
N SER A 60 2.28 -13.79 -20.42
CA SER A 60 2.86 -14.32 -21.67
C SER A 60 1.88 -15.13 -22.52
N GLU A 61 0.80 -15.63 -21.95
CA GLU A 61 -0.20 -16.49 -22.61
C GLU A 61 -1.50 -15.74 -22.97
N GLU A 62 -1.66 -14.51 -22.52
CA GLU A 62 -2.89 -13.71 -22.77
C GLU A 62 -3.18 -13.60 -24.27
N SER A 63 -2.20 -13.26 -25.09
CA SER A 63 -2.35 -13.15 -26.54
C SER A 63 -2.82 -14.46 -27.18
N ARG A 64 -2.37 -15.61 -26.70
CA ARG A 64 -2.77 -16.93 -27.20
C ARG A 64 -4.23 -17.23 -26.91
N VAL A 65 -4.69 -16.86 -25.71
CA VAL A 65 -6.12 -17.01 -25.34
C VAL A 65 -6.98 -16.16 -26.27
N LEU A 66 -6.65 -14.89 -26.47
CA LEU A 66 -7.39 -13.99 -27.34
C LEU A 66 -7.43 -14.49 -28.79
N GLU A 67 -6.28 -14.88 -29.36
CA GLU A 67 -6.18 -15.42 -30.72
C GLU A 67 -7.01 -16.70 -30.89
N SER A 68 -7.02 -17.59 -29.90
CA SER A 68 -7.79 -18.84 -29.94
C SER A 68 -9.28 -18.61 -30.07
N LEU A 69 -9.79 -17.53 -29.43
CA LEU A 69 -11.20 -17.15 -29.51
C LEU A 69 -11.54 -16.45 -30.81
N MET A 70 -10.68 -15.56 -31.29
CA MET A 70 -10.90 -14.80 -32.53
C MET A 70 -10.95 -15.69 -33.77
N LYS A 71 -10.30 -16.85 -33.75
CA LYS A 71 -10.24 -17.80 -34.88
C LYS A 71 -11.42 -18.77 -34.94
N ARG A 72 -12.32 -18.79 -33.94
CA ARG A 72 -13.43 -19.73 -33.89
C ARG A 72 -14.70 -19.13 -34.45
N ASP A 73 -15.34 -19.87 -35.36
CA ASP A 73 -16.66 -19.52 -35.87
C ASP A 73 -17.70 -19.68 -34.76
N GLY A 74 -18.61 -18.72 -34.68
CA GLY A 74 -19.65 -18.68 -33.64
C GLY A 74 -19.25 -18.04 -32.32
N ILE A 75 -17.96 -17.62 -32.17
CA ILE A 75 -17.45 -16.90 -30.99
C ILE A 75 -16.99 -15.53 -31.44
N LYS A 76 -17.64 -14.48 -30.91
CA LYS A 76 -17.26 -13.09 -31.16
C LYS A 76 -16.76 -12.44 -29.87
N LEU A 77 -15.50 -12.09 -29.84
CA LEU A 77 -14.91 -11.32 -28.75
C LEU A 77 -15.33 -9.84 -28.91
N ILE A 78 -16.18 -9.34 -28.00
CA ILE A 78 -16.70 -7.97 -28.02
C ILE A 78 -15.73 -7.02 -27.35
N ASN A 79 -15.22 -7.40 -26.17
CA ASN A 79 -14.34 -6.57 -25.36
C ASN A 79 -13.42 -7.42 -24.48
N VAL A 80 -12.26 -6.86 -24.16
CA VAL A 80 -11.31 -7.42 -23.20
C VAL A 80 -11.02 -6.34 -22.16
N SER A 81 -11.18 -6.66 -20.87
CA SER A 81 -10.91 -5.75 -19.78
C SER A 81 -10.04 -6.43 -18.75
N ASP A 82 -8.99 -5.75 -18.31
CA ASP A 82 -8.20 -6.20 -17.17
C ASP A 82 -8.95 -5.94 -15.87
N ARG A 83 -9.14 -6.97 -15.04
CA ARG A 83 -9.84 -6.85 -13.75
C ARG A 83 -9.17 -5.86 -12.80
N THR A 84 -7.85 -5.77 -12.86
CA THR A 84 -7.11 -4.81 -12.03
C THR A 84 -7.46 -3.39 -12.43
N PHE A 85 -7.43 -3.07 -13.72
CA PHE A 85 -7.87 -1.76 -14.20
C PHE A 85 -9.33 -1.48 -13.89
N LEU A 86 -10.21 -2.46 -14.05
CA LEU A 86 -11.64 -2.31 -13.71
C LEU A 86 -11.85 -1.95 -12.25
N ALA A 87 -11.10 -2.58 -11.34
CA ALA A 87 -11.16 -2.28 -9.91
C ALA A 87 -10.70 -0.86 -9.56
N HIS A 88 -9.93 -0.20 -10.44
CA HIS A 88 -9.40 1.14 -10.23
C HIS A 88 -10.22 2.25 -10.91
N LEU A 89 -11.17 1.90 -11.78
CA LEU A 89 -11.96 2.91 -12.50
C LEU A 89 -12.73 3.81 -11.54
N GLY A 90 -12.43 5.12 -11.60
CA GLY A 90 -13.04 6.12 -10.74
C GLY A 90 -12.51 6.16 -9.30
N GLY A 91 -11.44 5.42 -9.04
CA GLY A 91 -10.85 5.29 -7.69
C GLY A 91 -11.44 4.13 -6.88
N LYS A 92 -10.77 3.77 -5.79
CA LYS A 92 -11.14 2.63 -4.92
C LYS A 92 -11.79 3.05 -3.61
N ILE A 93 -11.80 4.35 -3.32
CA ILE A 93 -12.37 4.92 -2.10
C ILE A 93 -13.34 6.04 -2.43
N SER A 94 -14.24 6.32 -1.53
CA SER A 94 -15.18 7.45 -1.61
C SER A 94 -15.38 8.08 -0.25
N ILE A 95 -15.84 9.33 -0.24
CA ILE A 95 -16.20 10.04 0.99
C ILE A 95 -17.73 10.00 1.10
N GLN A 96 -18.21 9.62 2.27
CA GLN A 96 -19.65 9.56 2.55
C GLN A 96 -19.99 10.32 3.83
N PRO A 97 -21.10 11.10 3.83
CA PRO A 97 -21.59 11.70 5.05
C PRO A 97 -22.06 10.64 6.05
N THR A 98 -21.91 10.91 7.34
CA THR A 98 -22.35 10.00 8.41
C THR A 98 -23.85 10.08 8.71
N MET A 99 -24.51 11.12 8.22
CA MET A 99 -25.95 11.32 8.37
C MET A 99 -26.54 11.99 7.13
N PRO A 100 -27.82 11.73 6.81
CA PRO A 100 -28.49 12.42 5.71
C PRO A 100 -28.97 13.82 6.14
N ILE A 101 -29.07 14.73 5.18
CA ILE A 101 -29.75 16.03 5.31
C ILE A 101 -31.15 15.88 4.71
N LYS A 102 -32.20 15.83 5.54
CA LYS A 102 -33.57 15.59 5.10
C LYS A 102 -34.42 16.86 5.09
N ASN A 103 -34.06 17.88 5.85
CA ASN A 103 -34.81 19.10 6.03
C ASN A 103 -33.90 20.28 6.41
N ARG A 104 -34.50 21.47 6.56
CA ARG A 104 -33.80 22.68 6.95
C ARG A 104 -33.17 22.63 8.32
N ASP A 105 -33.82 21.92 9.26
CA ASP A 105 -33.30 21.77 10.60
C ASP A 105 -32.02 20.93 10.64
N ASP A 106 -31.99 19.84 9.91
CA ASP A 106 -30.77 19.04 9.70
C ASP A 106 -29.66 19.88 9.09
N LEU A 107 -29.97 20.64 8.03
CA LEU A 107 -29.00 21.51 7.36
C LEU A 107 -28.43 22.55 8.33
N SER A 108 -29.28 23.17 9.16
CA SER A 108 -28.84 24.15 10.16
C SER A 108 -27.87 23.54 11.16
N ARG A 109 -28.10 22.30 11.60
CA ARG A 109 -27.23 21.64 12.57
C ARG A 109 -25.88 21.24 12.02
N VAL A 110 -25.83 20.77 10.77
CA VAL A 110 -24.58 20.28 10.16
C VAL A 110 -23.82 21.38 9.43
N TYR A 111 -24.49 22.49 9.08
CA TYR A 111 -23.90 23.64 8.40
C TYR A 111 -24.36 24.95 9.06
N THR A 112 -24.69 25.98 8.27
CA THR A 112 -25.07 27.28 8.83
C THR A 112 -26.56 27.36 9.18
N PRO A 113 -26.94 28.00 10.27
CA PRO A 113 -26.13 28.72 11.27
C PRO A 113 -25.64 27.86 12.44
N GLY A 114 -26.17 26.65 12.63
CA GLY A 114 -25.96 25.85 13.83
C GLY A 114 -24.50 25.40 14.02
N VAL A 115 -23.74 25.17 12.94
CA VAL A 115 -22.33 24.78 12.98
C VAL A 115 -21.44 25.79 13.74
N ALA A 116 -21.85 27.07 13.83
CA ALA A 116 -21.10 28.09 14.54
C ALA A 116 -20.89 27.76 16.01
N LYS A 117 -21.86 27.09 16.67
CA LYS A 117 -21.72 26.63 18.07
C LYS A 117 -20.56 25.65 18.21
N VAL A 118 -20.42 24.75 17.28
CA VAL A 118 -19.32 23.74 17.23
C VAL A 118 -17.97 24.40 16.97
N CYS A 119 -17.93 25.32 16.01
CA CYS A 119 -16.72 26.10 15.72
C CYS A 119 -16.26 26.90 16.97
N THR A 120 -17.16 27.56 17.65
CA THR A 120 -16.87 28.31 18.90
C THR A 120 -16.33 27.38 19.97
N ALA A 121 -16.95 26.21 20.16
CA ALA A 121 -16.50 25.24 21.15
C ALA A 121 -15.08 24.72 20.90
N ILE A 122 -14.71 24.53 19.64
CA ILE A 122 -13.34 24.12 19.24
C ILE A 122 -12.38 25.31 19.41
N PHE A 123 -12.78 26.51 19.02
CA PHE A 123 -11.97 27.71 19.21
C PHE A 123 -11.60 27.95 20.69
N GLU A 124 -12.54 27.77 21.59
CA GLU A 124 -12.32 27.88 23.03
C GLU A 124 -11.47 26.74 23.59
N ASN A 125 -11.59 25.54 23.01
CA ASN A 125 -10.82 24.38 23.43
C ASN A 125 -10.48 23.51 22.21
N PRO A 126 -9.29 23.69 21.58
CA PRO A 126 -8.87 22.98 20.39
C PRO A 126 -8.88 21.45 20.50
N LYS A 127 -8.73 20.89 21.71
CA LYS A 127 -8.82 19.44 21.94
C LYS A 127 -10.18 18.84 21.56
N LYS A 128 -11.22 19.65 21.58
CA LYS A 128 -12.56 19.23 21.13
C LYS A 128 -12.63 18.88 19.65
N ALA A 129 -11.65 19.28 18.83
CA ALA A 129 -11.55 18.84 17.43
C ALA A 129 -11.50 17.32 17.31
N PHE A 130 -10.87 16.62 18.25
CA PHE A 130 -10.83 15.15 18.27
C PHE A 130 -12.20 14.48 18.51
N SER A 131 -13.15 15.16 19.09
CA SER A 131 -14.49 14.63 19.33
C SER A 131 -15.56 15.18 18.39
N LEU A 132 -15.31 16.35 17.80
CA LEU A 132 -16.31 17.09 17.01
C LEU A 132 -16.01 17.15 15.52
N THR A 133 -14.89 16.57 15.06
CA THR A 133 -14.51 16.51 13.64
C THR A 133 -14.01 15.11 13.27
N ILE A 134 -13.77 14.91 11.96
CA ILE A 134 -13.14 13.68 11.44
C ILE A 134 -11.71 13.46 11.94
N LYS A 135 -11.09 14.47 12.57
CA LYS A 135 -9.77 14.32 13.21
C LYS A 135 -9.74 13.15 14.21
N ARG A 136 -10.89 12.79 14.75
CA ARG A 136 -11.03 11.66 15.68
C ARG A 136 -10.48 10.34 15.12
N ASN A 137 -10.69 10.07 13.81
CA ASN A 137 -10.43 8.76 13.21
C ASN A 137 -9.85 8.85 11.81
N THR A 138 -9.25 9.97 11.43
CA THR A 138 -8.74 10.14 10.06
C THR A 138 -7.24 10.23 10.04
N VAL A 139 -6.61 9.39 9.19
CA VAL A 139 -5.17 9.36 8.93
C VAL A 139 -4.88 9.85 7.53
N ALA A 140 -3.89 10.72 7.37
CA ALA A 140 -3.36 11.08 6.06
C ALA A 140 -2.32 10.05 5.62
N VAL A 141 -2.51 9.46 4.44
CA VAL A 141 -1.51 8.60 3.78
C VAL A 141 -0.76 9.45 2.76
N ILE A 142 0.45 9.84 3.11
CA ILE A 142 1.22 10.86 2.38
C ILE A 142 2.43 10.27 1.68
N THR A 143 2.59 10.58 0.41
CA THR A 143 3.73 10.18 -0.41
C THR A 143 4.20 11.33 -1.32
N ASP A 144 5.45 11.28 -1.73
CA ASP A 144 5.98 12.06 -2.86
C ASP A 144 6.21 11.20 -4.11
N GLY A 145 5.90 9.90 -4.03
CA GLY A 145 6.06 8.95 -5.12
C GLY A 145 7.50 8.61 -5.48
N SER A 146 8.47 8.90 -4.59
CA SER A 146 9.90 8.75 -4.89
C SER A 146 10.46 7.34 -4.72
N ALA A 147 9.75 6.46 -4.01
CA ALA A 147 10.22 5.10 -3.73
C ALA A 147 9.07 4.10 -3.66
N VAL A 148 8.28 4.00 -4.73
CA VAL A 148 7.17 3.05 -4.81
C VAL A 148 7.69 1.65 -5.01
N LEU A 149 7.28 0.71 -4.15
CA LEU A 149 7.80 -0.65 -4.08
C LEU A 149 7.79 -1.35 -5.46
N GLY A 150 8.97 -1.76 -5.92
CA GLY A 150 9.19 -2.44 -7.19
C GLY A 150 9.24 -1.52 -8.43
N LEU A 151 8.88 -0.25 -8.30
CA LEU A 151 8.81 0.70 -9.42
C LEU A 151 9.78 1.89 -9.28
N GLY A 152 10.18 2.22 -8.03
CA GLY A 152 11.09 3.33 -7.76
C GLY A 152 10.42 4.71 -7.79
N ASP A 153 11.11 5.69 -8.35
CA ASP A 153 10.61 7.07 -8.45
C ASP A 153 9.69 7.22 -9.68
N ILE A 154 8.41 7.12 -9.43
CA ILE A 154 7.36 7.23 -10.47
C ILE A 154 6.50 8.49 -10.31
N GLY A 155 6.78 9.30 -9.30
CA GLY A 155 6.09 10.55 -9.03
C GLY A 155 4.73 10.40 -8.34
N PRO A 156 4.12 11.54 -7.95
CA PRO A 156 2.93 11.56 -7.12
C PRO A 156 1.66 11.05 -7.82
N PHE A 157 1.48 11.33 -9.10
CA PHE A 157 0.30 10.88 -9.83
C PHE A 157 0.25 9.34 -9.94
N ALA A 158 1.35 8.72 -10.34
CA ALA A 158 1.43 7.29 -10.51
C ALA A 158 1.43 6.53 -9.16
N ALA A 159 1.79 7.17 -8.06
CA ALA A 159 1.74 6.61 -6.72
C ALA A 159 0.31 6.57 -6.14
N ALA A 160 -0.62 7.37 -6.65
CA ALA A 160 -1.98 7.51 -6.10
C ALA A 160 -2.73 6.18 -5.95
N PRO A 161 -2.71 5.24 -6.91
CA PRO A 161 -3.39 3.95 -6.74
C PRO A 161 -2.90 3.13 -5.55
N VAL A 162 -1.61 3.19 -5.24
CA VAL A 162 -1.02 2.52 -4.07
C VAL A 162 -1.49 3.18 -2.78
N MET A 163 -1.56 4.52 -2.75
CA MET A 163 -2.03 5.27 -1.59
C MET A 163 -3.52 5.02 -1.31
N GLU A 164 -4.34 4.92 -2.35
CA GLU A 164 -5.74 4.50 -2.21
C GLU A 164 -5.85 3.07 -1.67
N GLY A 165 -5.01 2.15 -2.13
CA GLY A 165 -4.93 0.80 -1.61
C GLY A 165 -4.58 0.77 -0.12
N LYS A 166 -3.61 1.56 0.31
CA LYS A 166 -3.27 1.72 1.73
C LYS A 166 -4.46 2.27 2.53
N ALA A 167 -5.17 3.26 2.01
CA ALA A 167 -6.37 3.81 2.64
C ALA A 167 -7.48 2.75 2.80
N MET A 168 -7.67 1.89 1.80
CA MET A 168 -8.59 0.74 1.92
C MET A 168 -8.20 -0.21 3.05
N LEU A 169 -6.91 -0.53 3.16
CA LEU A 169 -6.41 -1.41 4.24
C LEU A 169 -6.66 -0.81 5.62
N PHE A 170 -6.41 0.48 5.81
CA PHE A 170 -6.75 1.18 7.05
C PHE A 170 -8.24 1.02 7.39
N LYS A 171 -9.11 1.21 6.41
CA LYS A 171 -10.56 1.10 6.65
C LYS A 171 -11.00 -0.33 6.94
N GLN A 172 -10.61 -1.28 6.11
CA GLN A 172 -11.10 -2.65 6.19
C GLN A 172 -10.51 -3.43 7.37
N LEU A 173 -9.25 -3.19 7.70
CA LEU A 173 -8.56 -3.95 8.75
C LEU A 173 -8.61 -3.28 10.12
N ALA A 174 -8.70 -1.95 10.19
CA ALA A 174 -8.63 -1.20 11.43
C ALA A 174 -9.82 -0.26 11.67
N ASN A 175 -10.74 -0.14 10.73
CA ASN A 175 -11.85 0.82 10.75
C ASN A 175 -11.37 2.26 10.96
N VAL A 176 -10.22 2.60 10.39
CA VAL A 176 -9.65 3.94 10.37
C VAL A 176 -9.93 4.57 9.01
N ASP A 177 -10.46 5.78 9.01
CA ASP A 177 -10.66 6.56 7.80
C ASP A 177 -9.30 7.11 7.36
N ALA A 178 -8.88 6.80 6.14
CA ALA A 178 -7.61 7.28 5.62
C ALA A 178 -7.80 8.01 4.30
N PHE A 179 -7.06 9.09 4.09
CA PHE A 179 -7.13 9.90 2.89
C PHE A 179 -5.75 9.99 2.23
N PRO A 180 -5.64 9.62 0.92
CA PRO A 180 -4.39 9.69 0.19
C PRO A 180 -4.04 11.13 -0.16
N ILE A 181 -2.79 11.52 0.09
CA ILE A 181 -2.22 12.82 -0.26
C ILE A 181 -0.91 12.58 -0.98
N CYS A 182 -0.88 12.92 -2.27
CA CYS A 182 0.28 12.79 -3.12
C CYS A 182 0.88 14.17 -3.37
N LEU A 183 2.10 14.41 -2.90
CA LEU A 183 2.76 15.71 -2.96
C LEU A 183 3.62 15.80 -4.23
N ASP A 184 3.44 16.86 -5.00
CA ASP A 184 4.25 17.14 -6.19
C ASP A 184 5.52 17.91 -5.80
N THR A 185 6.28 17.37 -4.88
CA THR A 185 7.58 17.87 -4.46
C THR A 185 8.38 16.75 -3.80
N GLN A 186 9.69 16.78 -3.97
CA GLN A 186 10.65 15.92 -3.27
C GLN A 186 11.57 16.72 -2.33
N ASP A 187 11.31 18.02 -2.18
CA ASP A 187 12.07 18.84 -1.25
C ASP A 187 11.65 18.54 0.20
N THR A 188 12.62 18.15 1.01
CA THR A 188 12.40 17.74 2.42
C THR A 188 11.72 18.84 3.24
N GLU A 189 12.17 20.08 3.12
CA GLU A 189 11.60 21.21 3.88
C GLU A 189 10.19 21.55 3.43
N GLU A 190 9.93 21.48 2.14
CA GLU A 190 8.60 21.73 1.59
C GLU A 190 7.61 20.66 2.00
N ILE A 191 8.02 19.38 1.99
CA ILE A 191 7.21 18.25 2.47
C ILE A 191 6.86 18.46 3.95
N ILE A 192 7.83 18.74 4.79
CA ILE A 192 7.61 18.94 6.23
C ILE A 192 6.67 20.12 6.48
N ARG A 193 6.89 21.25 5.85
CA ARG A 193 6.01 22.43 5.98
C ARG A 193 4.59 22.14 5.53
N THR A 194 4.43 21.45 4.40
CA THR A 194 3.12 21.10 3.85
C THR A 194 2.36 20.17 4.81
N ILE A 195 3.00 19.12 5.31
CA ILE A 195 2.38 18.18 6.24
C ILE A 195 1.96 18.87 7.54
N LYS A 196 2.81 19.74 8.09
CA LYS A 196 2.46 20.54 9.27
C LYS A 196 1.25 21.45 9.01
N ALA A 197 1.18 22.07 7.83
CA ALA A 197 0.11 22.97 7.48
C ALA A 197 -1.25 22.28 7.33
N ILE A 198 -1.28 21.02 6.87
CA ILE A 198 -2.53 20.26 6.69
C ILE A 198 -2.90 19.40 7.92
N SER A 199 -2.00 19.26 8.88
CA SER A 199 -2.18 18.36 10.04
C SER A 199 -3.40 18.63 10.92
N PRO A 200 -3.97 19.85 11.01
CA PRO A 200 -5.09 20.14 11.93
C PRO A 200 -6.29 19.23 11.80
N ILE A 201 -6.58 18.69 10.60
CA ILE A 201 -7.75 17.84 10.36
C ILE A 201 -7.47 16.35 10.58
N PHE A 202 -6.21 15.94 10.72
CA PHE A 202 -5.82 14.54 10.85
C PHE A 202 -5.52 14.13 12.28
N GLY A 203 -5.91 12.92 12.65
CA GLY A 203 -5.56 12.27 13.91
C GLY A 203 -4.21 11.53 13.87
N GLY A 204 -3.65 11.33 12.70
CA GLY A 204 -2.35 10.69 12.48
C GLY A 204 -1.85 10.87 11.07
N ILE A 205 -0.56 10.65 10.87
CA ILE A 205 0.12 10.74 9.57
C ILE A 205 0.83 9.41 9.31
N ASN A 206 0.50 8.78 8.19
CA ASN A 206 1.25 7.66 7.62
C ASN A 206 2.05 8.15 6.41
N LEU A 207 3.35 8.17 6.53
CA LEU A 207 4.24 8.43 5.41
C LEU A 207 4.45 7.13 4.64
N GLU A 208 4.38 7.17 3.32
CA GLU A 208 4.43 6.00 2.45
C GLU A 208 5.31 6.26 1.24
N ASP A 209 6.15 5.30 0.87
CA ASP A 209 6.92 5.30 -0.38
C ASP A 209 7.77 6.57 -0.61
N ILE A 210 8.36 7.09 0.47
CA ILE A 210 9.30 8.20 0.43
C ILE A 210 10.73 7.63 0.48
N SER A 211 11.59 8.09 -0.43
CA SER A 211 12.93 7.54 -0.60
C SER A 211 13.85 7.78 0.61
N SER A 212 14.69 6.78 0.89
CA SER A 212 15.82 6.90 1.80
C SER A 212 16.94 7.76 1.14
N PRO A 213 17.67 8.61 1.87
CA PRO A 213 17.61 8.80 3.33
C PRO A 213 16.60 9.85 3.79
N ARG A 214 15.92 10.58 2.88
CA ARG A 214 15.00 11.67 3.22
C ARG A 214 13.87 11.24 4.15
N CYS A 215 13.35 10.03 3.99
CA CYS A 215 12.27 9.50 4.81
C CYS A 215 12.59 9.49 6.32
N PHE A 216 13.84 9.27 6.70
CA PHE A 216 14.27 9.27 8.10
C PHE A 216 14.16 10.66 8.72
N GLU A 217 14.66 11.69 8.02
CA GLU A 217 14.59 13.06 8.49
C GLU A 217 13.15 13.56 8.56
N ILE A 218 12.37 13.33 7.52
CA ILE A 218 10.97 13.77 7.44
C ILE A 218 10.17 13.17 8.60
N GLU A 219 10.25 11.87 8.82
CA GLU A 219 9.56 11.21 9.91
C GLU A 219 10.00 11.72 11.28
N THR A 220 11.30 11.75 11.53
CA THR A 220 11.84 12.16 12.83
C THR A 220 11.42 13.58 13.19
N ARG A 221 11.53 14.51 12.27
CA ARG A 221 11.16 15.91 12.50
C ARG A 221 9.67 16.08 12.71
N LEU A 222 8.84 15.45 11.87
CA LEU A 222 7.38 15.53 12.02
C LEU A 222 6.91 14.89 13.33
N ALA A 223 7.49 13.75 13.73
CA ALA A 223 7.16 13.11 15.00
C ALA A 223 7.50 13.97 16.21
N GLN A 224 8.53 14.83 16.11
CA GLN A 224 8.89 15.77 17.17
C GLN A 224 8.08 17.06 17.15
N GLU A 225 7.63 17.51 15.99
CA GLU A 225 7.02 18.82 15.77
C GLU A 225 5.48 18.77 15.76
N LEU A 226 4.87 17.59 15.69
CA LEU A 226 3.41 17.39 15.69
C LEU A 226 2.95 16.65 16.95
N ASP A 227 1.75 17.00 17.44
CA ASP A 227 1.11 16.36 18.61
C ASP A 227 0.29 15.10 18.24
N ILE A 228 0.37 14.64 17.00
CA ILE A 228 -0.30 13.45 16.50
C ILE A 228 0.73 12.39 16.09
N PRO A 229 0.38 11.10 16.12
CA PRO A 229 1.28 10.05 15.65
C PRO A 229 1.73 10.26 14.20
N VAL A 230 3.03 10.12 13.97
CA VAL A 230 3.63 10.14 12.64
C VAL A 230 4.54 8.93 12.49
N PHE A 231 4.37 8.17 11.44
CA PHE A 231 5.26 7.05 11.15
C PHE A 231 5.42 6.85 9.64
N HIS A 232 6.55 6.27 9.25
CA HIS A 232 6.83 5.83 7.89
C HIS A 232 6.71 4.30 7.85
N ASP A 233 5.71 3.78 7.10
CA ASP A 233 5.35 2.36 7.12
C ASP A 233 6.47 1.46 6.59
N ASP A 234 7.19 1.88 5.55
CA ASP A 234 8.31 1.13 4.99
C ASP A 234 9.45 0.88 6.01
N GLN A 235 9.55 1.75 7.00
CA GLN A 235 10.47 1.56 8.13
C GLN A 235 9.82 0.66 9.20
N HIS A 236 8.77 1.13 9.83
CA HIS A 236 8.26 0.59 11.08
C HIS A 236 7.29 -0.56 10.90
N GLY A 237 6.43 -0.55 9.87
CA GLY A 237 5.52 -1.65 9.58
C GLY A 237 6.27 -2.94 9.28
N THR A 238 7.25 -2.87 8.39
CA THR A 238 8.11 -4.02 8.05
C THR A 238 8.91 -4.50 9.25
N ALA A 239 9.46 -3.59 10.06
CA ALA A 239 10.22 -3.97 11.26
C ALA A 239 9.36 -4.71 12.28
N VAL A 240 8.10 -4.27 12.50
CA VAL A 240 7.17 -4.94 13.42
C VAL A 240 6.92 -6.40 13.03
N VAL A 241 6.60 -6.65 11.75
CA VAL A 241 6.29 -8.02 11.30
C VAL A 241 7.53 -8.92 11.32
N VAL A 242 8.71 -8.38 11.02
CA VAL A 242 9.97 -9.13 11.09
C VAL A 242 10.28 -9.54 12.54
N ILE A 243 10.16 -8.62 13.49
CA ILE A 243 10.39 -8.93 14.90
C ILE A 243 9.35 -9.93 15.43
N ALA A 244 8.08 -9.77 15.06
CA ALA A 244 7.05 -10.74 15.45
C ALA A 244 7.36 -12.15 14.94
N GLY A 245 7.80 -12.26 13.68
CA GLY A 245 8.25 -13.51 13.11
C GLY A 245 9.47 -14.10 13.83
N LEU A 246 10.48 -13.29 14.10
CA LEU A 246 11.69 -13.71 14.80
C LEU A 246 11.39 -14.22 16.22
N LEU A 247 10.60 -13.49 17.00
CA LEU A 247 10.25 -13.90 18.37
C LEU A 247 9.53 -15.23 18.40
N ASN A 248 8.65 -15.49 17.43
CA ASN A 248 7.98 -16.78 17.34
C ASN A 248 8.89 -17.89 16.83
N ALA A 249 9.76 -17.62 15.86
CA ALA A 249 10.77 -18.57 15.39
C ALA A 249 11.72 -19.00 16.53
N LEU A 250 12.14 -18.05 17.37
CA LEU A 250 12.98 -18.35 18.54
C LEU A 250 12.31 -19.30 19.54
N LYS A 251 10.99 -19.14 19.76
CA LYS A 251 10.23 -20.08 20.58
C LYS A 251 10.26 -21.49 20.00
N VAL A 252 10.05 -21.62 18.69
CA VAL A 252 10.03 -22.92 18.01
C VAL A 252 11.38 -23.64 18.11
N VAL A 253 12.49 -22.90 17.96
CA VAL A 253 13.84 -23.50 18.01
C VAL A 253 14.45 -23.50 19.41
N GLY A 254 13.76 -23.00 20.43
CA GLY A 254 14.22 -22.98 21.82
C GLY A 254 15.45 -22.09 22.07
N LYS A 255 15.61 -21.01 21.30
CA LYS A 255 16.74 -20.08 21.46
C LYS A 255 16.28 -18.77 22.10
N ARG A 256 17.21 -18.13 22.81
CA ARG A 256 17.00 -16.79 23.38
C ARG A 256 17.53 -15.72 22.42
N ILE A 257 16.90 -14.58 22.38
CA ILE A 257 17.26 -13.47 21.48
C ILE A 257 18.68 -12.95 21.74
N GLU A 258 19.13 -12.98 22.98
CA GLU A 258 20.47 -12.54 23.36
C GLU A 258 21.58 -13.51 22.91
N SER A 259 21.22 -14.74 22.57
CA SER A 259 22.18 -15.79 22.18
C SER A 259 22.39 -15.92 20.67
N ILE A 260 21.56 -15.27 19.87
CA ILE A 260 21.64 -15.37 18.41
C ILE A 260 22.56 -14.32 17.80
N ARG A 261 23.06 -14.62 16.62
CA ARG A 261 23.73 -13.68 15.71
C ARG A 261 22.77 -13.40 14.56
N VAL A 262 22.55 -12.13 14.28
CA VAL A 262 21.61 -11.72 13.22
C VAL A 262 22.37 -10.99 12.11
N VAL A 263 22.14 -11.42 10.87
CA VAL A 263 22.61 -10.73 9.67
C VAL A 263 21.39 -10.10 8.99
N VAL A 264 21.43 -8.80 8.78
CA VAL A 264 20.38 -8.06 8.04
C VAL A 264 20.96 -7.68 6.69
N ASN A 265 20.56 -8.42 5.67
CA ASN A 265 21.01 -8.20 4.29
C ASN A 265 20.09 -7.21 3.59
N GLY A 266 20.57 -6.01 3.39
CA GLY A 266 19.83 -4.87 2.87
C GLY A 266 19.44 -3.88 3.97
N ILE A 267 20.16 -2.76 4.04
CA ILE A 267 19.94 -1.70 5.04
C ILE A 267 19.48 -0.39 4.38
N GLY A 268 18.38 -0.51 3.63
CA GLY A 268 17.57 0.63 3.23
C GLY A 268 16.65 1.09 4.38
N ALA A 269 15.51 1.71 4.05
CA ALA A 269 14.57 2.20 5.05
C ALA A 269 14.10 1.10 6.01
N ALA A 270 13.64 -0.02 5.49
CA ALA A 270 13.20 -1.16 6.29
C ALA A 270 14.35 -1.79 7.08
N GLY A 271 15.48 -2.05 6.43
CA GLY A 271 16.64 -2.70 7.07
C GLY A 271 17.18 -1.93 8.25
N VAL A 272 17.27 -0.61 8.18
CA VAL A 272 17.67 0.24 9.30
C VAL A 272 16.67 0.15 10.46
N ALA A 273 15.39 0.23 10.17
CA ALA A 273 14.34 0.12 11.19
C ALA A 273 14.33 -1.26 11.86
N ILE A 274 14.53 -2.32 11.07
CA ILE A 274 14.70 -3.68 11.57
C ILE A 274 15.88 -3.77 12.52
N CYS A 275 17.06 -3.25 12.13
CA CYS A 275 18.24 -3.22 12.98
C CYS A 275 17.99 -2.51 14.31
N LYS A 276 17.36 -1.33 14.28
CA LYS A 276 17.00 -0.59 15.50
C LYS A 276 16.10 -1.40 16.42
N MET A 277 15.10 -2.05 15.87
CA MET A 277 14.14 -2.84 16.64
C MET A 277 14.77 -4.14 17.19
N LEU A 278 15.65 -4.79 16.42
CA LEU A 278 16.46 -5.94 16.89
C LEU A 278 17.32 -5.57 18.10
N LEU A 279 18.02 -4.45 18.03
CA LEU A 279 18.85 -3.95 19.14
C LEU A 279 17.99 -3.65 20.37
N ALA A 280 16.86 -2.97 20.19
CA ALA A 280 15.92 -2.67 21.27
C ALA A 280 15.31 -3.95 21.88
N SER A 281 15.20 -5.02 21.10
CA SER A 281 14.66 -6.32 21.55
C SER A 281 15.68 -7.21 22.24
N GLY A 282 16.95 -6.83 22.31
CA GLY A 282 17.98 -7.54 23.06
C GLY A 282 18.99 -8.33 22.21
N VAL A 283 19.02 -8.14 20.89
CA VAL A 283 20.06 -8.70 20.03
C VAL A 283 21.42 -8.09 20.41
N THR A 284 22.41 -8.96 20.68
CA THR A 284 23.77 -8.58 21.12
C THR A 284 24.81 -8.70 20.01
N ARG A 285 24.50 -9.39 18.92
CA ARG A 285 25.40 -9.66 17.79
C ARG A 285 24.69 -9.39 16.48
N LEU A 286 24.96 -8.22 15.87
CA LEU A 286 24.31 -7.74 14.66
C LEU A 286 25.33 -7.50 13.55
N VAL A 287 25.01 -7.93 12.34
CA VAL A 287 25.77 -7.68 11.11
C VAL A 287 24.84 -7.05 10.07
N PRO A 288 24.78 -5.73 9.98
CA PRO A 288 24.06 -5.06 8.88
C PRO A 288 24.91 -5.12 7.61
N VAL A 289 24.28 -5.43 6.48
CA VAL A 289 24.98 -5.60 5.19
C VAL A 289 24.30 -4.78 4.11
N ASP A 290 25.08 -3.99 3.37
CA ASP A 290 24.64 -3.29 2.17
C ASP A 290 25.25 -3.92 0.90
N ARG A 291 25.20 -3.19 -0.22
CA ARG A 291 25.76 -3.66 -1.49
C ARG A 291 27.28 -3.77 -1.48
N GLU A 292 27.94 -3.00 -0.64
CA GLU A 292 29.42 -2.97 -0.53
C GLU A 292 29.95 -3.91 0.54
N GLY A 293 29.05 -4.55 1.29
CA GLY A 293 29.38 -5.50 2.35
C GLY A 293 28.87 -5.10 3.73
N ALA A 294 29.42 -5.71 4.75
CA ALA A 294 29.00 -5.45 6.13
C ALA A 294 29.37 -4.04 6.61
N ILE A 295 28.44 -3.41 7.32
CA ILE A 295 28.73 -2.22 8.11
C ILE A 295 29.54 -2.64 9.33
N VAL A 296 30.70 -2.05 9.49
CA VAL A 296 31.70 -2.43 10.50
C VAL A 296 31.71 -1.42 11.64
N ARG A 297 31.64 -1.92 12.87
CA ARG A 297 31.72 -1.08 14.06
C ARG A 297 33.01 -0.27 14.06
N GLY A 298 32.86 1.04 14.31
CA GLY A 298 33.98 1.99 14.43
C GLY A 298 34.49 2.55 13.09
N GLU A 299 33.97 2.09 11.95
CA GLU A 299 34.29 2.72 10.66
C GLU A 299 33.40 3.94 10.39
N THR A 300 33.82 4.76 9.44
CA THR A 300 33.12 6.00 9.07
C THR A 300 32.33 5.80 7.79
N TYR A 301 31.06 6.21 7.81
CA TYR A 301 30.13 6.13 6.69
C TYR A 301 29.49 7.49 6.40
N SER A 302 29.29 7.80 5.14
CA SER A 302 28.61 9.04 4.72
C SER A 302 27.11 9.03 4.98
N HIS A 303 26.48 7.84 4.93
CA HIS A 303 25.06 7.69 5.21
C HIS A 303 24.79 7.77 6.72
N PRO A 304 23.96 8.72 7.20
CA PRO A 304 23.77 8.97 8.64
C PRO A 304 23.31 7.74 9.42
N MET A 305 22.43 6.93 8.85
CA MET A 305 21.92 5.74 9.51
C MET A 305 22.93 4.60 9.54
N TRP A 306 23.79 4.49 8.53
CA TRP A 306 24.88 3.52 8.55
C TRP A 306 25.96 3.92 9.57
N GLN A 307 26.25 5.22 9.68
CA GLN A 307 27.11 5.72 10.74
C GLN A 307 26.51 5.46 12.13
N TRP A 308 25.19 5.64 12.29
CA TRP A 308 24.53 5.31 13.52
C TRP A 308 24.67 3.81 13.87
N LEU A 309 24.51 2.91 12.91
CA LEU A 309 24.73 1.47 13.08
C LEU A 309 26.20 1.16 13.45
N ALA A 310 27.16 1.75 12.76
CA ALA A 310 28.58 1.57 13.03
C ALA A 310 29.01 2.04 14.43
N ASN A 311 28.22 2.91 15.06
CA ASN A 311 28.45 3.38 16.42
C ASN A 311 27.84 2.48 17.50
N GLN A 312 27.04 1.47 17.11
CA GLN A 312 26.42 0.58 18.10
C GLN A 312 27.39 -0.50 18.58
N PRO A 313 27.48 -0.76 19.90
CA PRO A 313 28.38 -1.78 20.43
C PRO A 313 28.07 -3.20 20.03
N GLN A 314 26.79 -3.49 19.68
CA GLN A 314 26.31 -4.81 19.25
C GLN A 314 26.64 -5.11 17.78
N VAL A 315 27.00 -4.12 16.99
CA VAL A 315 27.43 -4.32 15.59
C VAL A 315 28.83 -4.90 15.57
N GLU A 316 29.00 -5.98 14.81
CA GLU A 316 30.29 -6.68 14.76
C GLU A 316 31.35 -5.87 14.03
N ALA A 317 32.62 -6.01 14.48
CA ALA A 317 33.79 -5.34 13.90
C ALA A 317 34.46 -6.19 12.79
N THR A 318 33.74 -7.14 12.20
CA THR A 318 34.28 -8.08 11.21
C THR A 318 33.82 -7.68 9.80
N LYS A 319 34.82 -7.49 8.91
CA LYS A 319 34.56 -7.30 7.48
C LYS A 319 34.09 -8.62 6.87
N GLY A 320 32.99 -8.57 6.11
CA GLY A 320 32.48 -9.68 5.35
C GLY A 320 31.78 -9.18 4.09
N THR A 321 31.82 -9.96 3.04
CA THR A 321 31.09 -9.72 1.79
C THR A 321 29.79 -10.51 1.79
#